data_6eb9c0b8ea3281933dd51eb13bf7ff43
#
_entry.id   6eb9c0b8ea3281933dd51eb13bf7ff43
#
_cell.length_a   1.000
_cell.length_b   1.000
_cell.length_c   1.000
_cell.angle_alpha   90.00
_cell.angle_beta   90.00
_cell.angle_gamma   90.00
#
_symmetry.space_group_name_H-M   'P 1'
#
loop_
_entity.id
_entity.type
_entity.pdbx_description
1 polymer ?
#
loop_
_entity_poly.entity_id
_entity_poly.type
_entity_poly.pdbx_seq_one_letter_code
_entity_poly.pdbx_strand_id
1 'polypeptide(L)'
;MLTSYAAHFDTPAGYLDFARFGPPSRDAVDATARALAESARADHTTVDGLMRAEVTARDTAARLAGTDARHTVLLPNASTGLFHAALGLREGTVLVPRTDFPANHYPWRRTAGLGRVTPRWLDPEPGGGVTPDLVRAALTEDVVALSVSAVDFRTGFRADLAGLREAIGPDRLLVVDAIQAFGAAELPWDTADVVVAGGQKWLRAGWATGFATLSDRALETLEPVLAGWTGVAEAGLFDGAEHPPAPDAGRWSITNLSPVTAAAFAAALDLVERHTVGAIEAAVAERVGELTEVVRAYGGQILSPTDPARRAGILSFTVPGLDPALVAKALHAEGVTPTVRADSLRFSPHASTPPEVCDRVAAGLSALGD
;
A
#
# COMPACT_ATOMS: atom_id res chain seq x y z
N MET A 1 -3.46 22.26 -6.88
CA MET A 1 -3.58 21.67 -5.52
C MET A 1 -5.05 21.36 -5.21
N LEU A 2 -5.35 20.19 -4.68
CA LEU A 2 -6.70 19.76 -4.27
C LEU A 2 -7.03 20.39 -2.90
N THR A 3 -7.41 21.68 -2.91
CA THR A 3 -7.50 22.52 -1.70
C THR A 3 -8.49 21.98 -0.65
N SER A 4 -9.66 21.49 -1.08
CA SER A 4 -10.65 20.90 -0.17
C SER A 4 -10.12 19.65 0.54
N TYR A 5 -9.41 18.79 -0.19
CA TYR A 5 -8.77 17.61 0.40
C TYR A 5 -7.62 17.99 1.33
N ALA A 6 -6.76 18.92 0.90
CA ALA A 6 -5.61 19.38 1.71
C ALA A 6 -6.04 19.99 3.06
N ALA A 7 -7.23 20.60 3.12
CA ALA A 7 -7.79 21.19 4.34
C ALA A 7 -8.03 20.17 5.48
N HIS A 8 -8.01 18.87 5.22
CA HIS A 8 -8.17 17.82 6.23
C HIS A 8 -6.86 17.41 6.93
N PHE A 9 -5.73 18.08 6.64
CA PHE A 9 -4.42 17.65 7.13
C PHE A 9 -3.62 18.80 7.73
N ASP A 10 -2.93 18.53 8.86
CA ASP A 10 -2.07 19.47 9.58
C ASP A 10 -0.57 19.14 9.39
N THR A 11 -0.22 18.50 8.29
CA THR A 11 1.16 18.09 8.02
C THR A 11 2.04 19.30 7.67
N PRO A 12 3.29 19.40 8.19
CA PRO A 12 4.22 20.44 7.80
C PRO A 12 4.44 20.49 6.30
N ALA A 13 4.53 21.69 5.72
CA ALA A 13 4.66 21.92 4.28
C ALA A 13 5.83 21.15 3.63
N GLY A 14 6.97 21.03 4.34
CA GLY A 14 8.16 20.35 3.88
C GLY A 14 8.19 18.84 4.09
N TYR A 15 7.12 18.22 4.59
CA TYR A 15 7.10 16.76 4.78
C TYR A 15 6.95 16.02 3.46
N LEU A 16 7.98 15.26 3.07
CA LEU A 16 8.05 14.52 1.80
C LEU A 16 8.34 13.02 2.00
N ASP A 17 7.93 12.42 3.13
CA ASP A 17 8.19 11.00 3.44
C ASP A 17 6.91 10.17 3.58
N PHE A 18 5.87 10.47 2.79
CA PHE A 18 4.59 9.76 2.83
C PHE A 18 4.70 8.28 2.42
N ALA A 19 5.65 7.92 1.57
CA ALA A 19 5.92 6.53 1.21
C ALA A 19 6.47 5.68 2.38
N ARG A 20 6.89 6.32 3.49
CA ARG A 20 7.24 5.67 4.76
C ARG A 20 6.08 5.72 5.75
N PHE A 21 5.55 6.92 5.98
CA PHE A 21 4.45 7.16 6.91
C PHE A 21 3.64 8.37 6.49
N GLY A 22 2.32 8.26 6.46
CA GLY A 22 1.40 9.39 6.26
C GLY A 22 0.79 9.81 7.59
N PRO A 23 1.14 10.99 8.13
CA PRO A 23 0.49 11.50 9.33
C PRO A 23 -1.03 11.49 9.14
N PRO A 24 -1.83 10.96 10.08
CA PRO A 24 -3.28 10.81 9.93
C PRO A 24 -3.99 12.13 9.60
N SER A 25 -5.13 12.04 8.89
CA SER A 25 -6.04 13.17 8.72
C SER A 25 -6.70 13.55 10.04
N ARG A 26 -7.19 14.79 10.15
CA ARG A 26 -8.01 15.20 11.31
C ARG A 26 -9.23 14.31 11.47
N ASP A 27 -9.87 13.94 10.37
CA ASP A 27 -11.03 13.04 10.37
C ASP A 27 -10.71 11.68 11.02
N ALA A 28 -9.55 11.10 10.69
CA ALA A 28 -9.09 9.84 11.29
C ALA A 28 -8.75 10.00 12.79
N VAL A 29 -8.10 11.11 13.16
CA VAL A 29 -7.79 11.44 14.58
C VAL A 29 -9.09 11.59 15.37
N ASP A 30 -10.05 12.37 14.86
CA ASP A 30 -11.33 12.61 15.52
C ASP A 30 -12.16 11.34 15.64
N ALA A 31 -12.18 10.50 14.60
CA ALA A 31 -12.86 9.19 14.64
C ALA A 31 -12.24 8.28 15.69
N THR A 32 -10.90 8.25 15.80
CA THR A 32 -10.17 7.51 16.83
C THR A 32 -10.56 7.99 18.24
N ALA A 33 -10.55 9.30 18.45
CA ALA A 33 -10.87 9.88 19.75
C ALA A 33 -12.33 9.59 20.17
N ARG A 34 -13.28 9.70 19.23
CA ARG A 34 -14.69 9.37 19.49
C ARG A 34 -14.87 7.91 19.83
N ALA A 35 -14.31 6.97 19.02
CA ALA A 35 -14.44 5.55 19.26
C ALA A 35 -13.83 5.14 20.62
N LEU A 36 -12.68 5.72 20.99
CA LEU A 36 -12.06 5.48 22.29
C LEU A 36 -12.92 6.00 23.44
N ALA A 37 -13.49 7.20 23.32
CA ALA A 37 -14.38 7.78 24.32
C ALA A 37 -15.70 6.99 24.47
N GLU A 38 -16.23 6.46 23.36
CA GLU A 38 -17.41 5.58 23.37
C GLU A 38 -17.08 4.25 24.04
N SER A 39 -15.94 3.65 23.78
CA SER A 39 -15.48 2.41 24.42
C SER A 39 -15.45 2.50 25.94
N ALA A 40 -15.20 3.68 26.50
CA ALA A 40 -15.18 3.91 27.95
C ALA A 40 -16.57 3.87 28.61
N ARG A 41 -17.66 3.94 27.84
CA ARG A 41 -19.03 3.91 28.37
C ARG A 41 -19.58 2.49 28.55
N ALA A 42 -19.20 1.57 27.66
CA ALA A 42 -19.44 0.12 27.73
C ALA A 42 -20.86 -0.29 28.15
N ASP A 43 -21.90 0.32 27.58
CA ASP A 43 -23.27 -0.15 27.73
C ASP A 43 -23.62 -1.24 26.68
N HIS A 44 -24.80 -1.85 26.77
CA HIS A 44 -25.24 -2.95 25.91
C HIS A 44 -25.32 -2.60 24.40
N THR A 45 -25.35 -1.30 24.05
CA THR A 45 -25.41 -0.84 22.66
C THR A 45 -24.04 -0.38 22.14
N THR A 46 -23.10 -0.12 23.03
CA THR A 46 -21.79 0.45 22.70
C THR A 46 -20.99 -0.49 21.79
N VAL A 47 -20.93 -1.79 22.12
CA VAL A 47 -20.14 -2.76 21.35
C VAL A 47 -20.65 -2.88 19.92
N ASP A 48 -21.97 -3.05 19.74
CA ASP A 48 -22.59 -3.13 18.41
C ASP A 48 -22.39 -1.83 17.63
N GLY A 49 -22.42 -0.68 18.32
CA GLY A 49 -22.12 0.64 17.77
C GLY A 49 -20.70 0.73 17.21
N LEU A 50 -19.72 0.29 17.99
CA LEU A 50 -18.32 0.30 17.63
C LEU A 50 -18.00 -0.66 16.47
N MET A 51 -18.61 -1.84 16.44
CA MET A 51 -18.39 -2.83 15.36
C MET A 51 -18.90 -2.37 13.99
N ARG A 52 -19.82 -1.39 13.91
CA ARG A 52 -20.27 -0.81 12.63
C ARG A 52 -19.15 -0.12 11.86
N ALA A 53 -18.13 0.38 12.54
CA ALA A 53 -16.98 1.02 11.88
C ALA A 53 -16.21 0.02 11.00
N GLU A 54 -16.10 -1.24 11.41
CA GLU A 54 -15.46 -2.30 10.62
C GLU A 54 -16.24 -2.56 9.32
N VAL A 55 -17.57 -2.67 9.40
CA VAL A 55 -18.43 -2.84 8.23
C VAL A 55 -18.26 -1.66 7.26
N THR A 56 -18.32 -0.43 7.77
CA THR A 56 -18.15 0.78 6.95
C THR A 56 -16.78 0.81 6.26
N ALA A 57 -15.70 0.53 6.99
CA ALA A 57 -14.36 0.52 6.43
C ALA A 57 -14.19 -0.55 5.34
N ARG A 58 -14.72 -1.77 5.58
CA ARG A 58 -14.69 -2.87 4.61
C ARG A 58 -15.44 -2.51 3.32
N ASP A 59 -16.68 -2.02 3.46
CA ASP A 59 -17.53 -1.68 2.31
C ASP A 59 -16.94 -0.55 1.48
N THR A 60 -16.31 0.46 2.11
CA THR A 60 -15.63 1.54 1.40
C THR A 60 -14.34 1.06 0.73
N ALA A 61 -13.53 0.21 1.41
CA ALA A 61 -12.35 -0.40 0.80
C ALA A 61 -12.73 -1.24 -0.43
N ALA A 62 -13.82 -2.01 -0.36
CA ALA A 62 -14.36 -2.79 -1.46
C ALA A 62 -14.71 -1.92 -2.67
N ARG A 63 -15.46 -0.83 -2.46
CA ARG A 63 -15.82 0.09 -3.55
C ARG A 63 -14.60 0.74 -4.20
N LEU A 64 -13.64 1.19 -3.40
CA LEU A 64 -12.39 1.78 -3.89
C LEU A 64 -11.51 0.77 -4.64
N ALA A 65 -11.61 -0.51 -4.31
CA ALA A 65 -10.93 -1.59 -5.01
C ALA A 65 -11.72 -2.15 -6.21
N GLY A 66 -12.92 -1.62 -6.50
CA GLY A 66 -13.76 -2.10 -7.60
C GLY A 66 -14.38 -3.48 -7.37
N THR A 67 -14.62 -3.86 -6.11
CA THR A 67 -15.19 -5.15 -5.71
C THR A 67 -16.30 -4.97 -4.66
N ASP A 68 -16.69 -6.01 -3.96
CA ASP A 68 -17.73 -6.01 -2.94
C ASP A 68 -17.24 -6.51 -1.57
N ALA A 69 -18.12 -6.44 -0.57
CA ALA A 69 -17.82 -6.84 0.79
C ALA A 69 -17.54 -8.35 0.95
N ARG A 70 -18.10 -9.20 0.06
CA ARG A 70 -17.83 -10.65 0.07
C ARG A 70 -16.38 -10.96 -0.28
N HIS A 71 -15.79 -10.13 -1.14
CA HIS A 71 -14.41 -10.28 -1.61
C HIS A 71 -13.41 -9.44 -0.80
N THR A 72 -13.84 -8.78 0.28
CA THR A 72 -13.00 -7.86 1.06
C THR A 72 -12.96 -8.25 2.53
N VAL A 73 -11.76 -8.24 3.11
CA VAL A 73 -11.53 -8.45 4.55
C VAL A 73 -10.61 -7.37 5.08
N LEU A 74 -10.91 -6.84 6.27
CA LEU A 74 -9.99 -5.93 6.96
C LEU A 74 -8.88 -6.72 7.65
N LEU A 75 -7.69 -6.17 7.60
CA LEU A 75 -6.47 -6.73 8.19
C LEU A 75 -5.69 -5.64 8.94
N PRO A 76 -4.84 -5.99 9.91
CA PRO A 76 -4.06 -4.99 10.64
C PRO A 76 -2.98 -4.33 9.77
N ASN A 77 -2.57 -4.93 8.67
CA ASN A 77 -1.57 -4.40 7.74
C ASN A 77 -1.44 -5.28 6.48
N ALA A 78 -0.78 -4.76 5.43
CA ALA A 78 -0.53 -5.50 4.19
C ALA A 78 0.28 -6.79 4.39
N SER A 79 1.25 -6.80 5.31
CA SER A 79 2.08 -7.99 5.55
C SER A 79 1.26 -9.19 6.00
N THR A 80 0.22 -8.99 6.81
CA THR A 80 -0.70 -10.05 7.22
C THR A 80 -1.37 -10.67 5.98
N GLY A 81 -1.86 -9.85 5.05
CA GLY A 81 -2.48 -10.36 3.82
C GLY A 81 -1.50 -11.12 2.92
N LEU A 82 -0.25 -10.65 2.80
CA LEU A 82 0.79 -11.36 2.06
C LEU A 82 1.14 -12.71 2.71
N PHE A 83 1.12 -12.81 4.05
CA PHE A 83 1.29 -14.09 4.74
C PHE A 83 0.10 -15.03 4.50
N HIS A 84 -1.13 -14.53 4.50
CA HIS A 84 -2.30 -15.33 4.14
C HIS A 84 -2.18 -15.89 2.72
N ALA A 85 -1.82 -15.05 1.73
CA ALA A 85 -1.63 -15.49 0.34
C ALA A 85 -0.52 -16.55 0.23
N ALA A 86 0.64 -16.30 0.85
CA ALA A 86 1.78 -17.21 0.76
C ALA A 86 1.52 -18.55 1.45
N LEU A 87 0.98 -18.55 2.66
CA LEU A 87 0.66 -19.78 3.40
C LEU A 87 -0.54 -20.51 2.78
N GLY A 88 -1.42 -19.80 2.09
CA GLY A 88 -2.58 -20.37 1.42
C GLY A 88 -2.22 -21.23 0.20
N LEU A 89 -1.09 -21.02 -0.44
CA LEU A 89 -0.61 -21.87 -1.54
C LEU A 89 -0.02 -23.18 -1.01
N ARG A 90 -0.42 -24.31 -1.61
CA ARG A 90 0.05 -25.64 -1.22
C ARG A 90 1.41 -25.99 -1.81
N GLU A 91 1.60 -25.69 -3.10
CA GLU A 91 2.77 -26.08 -3.87
C GLU A 91 2.96 -25.16 -5.08
N GLY A 92 4.05 -25.34 -5.81
CA GLY A 92 4.36 -24.65 -7.04
C GLY A 92 5.41 -23.54 -6.88
N THR A 93 5.75 -22.93 -8.00
CA THR A 93 6.71 -21.82 -8.05
C THR A 93 5.98 -20.49 -8.03
N VAL A 94 6.47 -19.54 -7.20
CA VAL A 94 5.97 -18.16 -7.14
C VAL A 94 7.03 -17.22 -7.67
N LEU A 95 6.71 -16.42 -8.67
CA LEU A 95 7.59 -15.35 -9.16
C LEU A 95 7.54 -14.16 -8.20
N VAL A 96 8.70 -13.69 -7.74
CA VAL A 96 8.81 -12.58 -6.77
C VAL A 96 9.98 -11.68 -7.18
N PRO A 97 9.81 -10.35 -7.29
CA PRO A 97 10.92 -9.44 -7.60
C PRO A 97 11.95 -9.43 -6.46
N ARG A 98 13.22 -9.65 -6.79
CA ARG A 98 14.34 -9.64 -5.82
C ARG A 98 14.49 -8.29 -5.11
N THR A 99 14.12 -7.23 -5.78
CA THR A 99 14.30 -5.85 -5.34
C THR A 99 13.07 -5.25 -4.67
N ASP A 100 12.00 -6.04 -4.49
CA ASP A 100 10.77 -5.60 -3.84
C ASP A 100 10.96 -5.38 -2.32
N PHE A 101 9.96 -4.78 -1.68
CA PHE A 101 10.00 -4.54 -0.24
C PHE A 101 10.01 -5.87 0.53
N PRO A 102 10.73 -5.96 1.66
CA PRO A 102 10.82 -7.20 2.44
C PRO A 102 9.47 -7.82 2.85
N ALA A 103 8.40 -7.02 2.99
CA ALA A 103 7.06 -7.56 3.26
C ALA A 103 6.58 -8.51 2.16
N ASN A 104 7.00 -8.31 0.90
CA ASN A 104 6.70 -9.21 -0.21
C ASN A 104 7.75 -10.32 -0.41
N HIS A 105 8.79 -10.40 0.42
CA HIS A 105 9.79 -11.46 0.35
C HIS A 105 9.61 -12.51 1.45
N TYR A 106 9.48 -12.04 2.70
CA TYR A 106 9.49 -12.94 3.86
C TYR A 106 8.36 -13.95 3.86
N PRO A 107 7.11 -13.63 3.49
CA PRO A 107 6.05 -14.63 3.40
C PRO A 107 6.44 -15.81 2.52
N TRP A 108 6.94 -15.56 1.31
CA TRP A 108 7.36 -16.58 0.36
C TRP A 108 8.55 -17.40 0.84
N ARG A 109 9.56 -16.75 1.45
CA ARG A 109 10.69 -17.45 2.06
C ARG A 109 10.28 -18.35 3.22
N ARG A 110 9.35 -17.89 4.07
CA ARG A 110 8.85 -18.69 5.21
C ARG A 110 8.05 -19.89 4.73
N THR A 111 7.19 -19.68 3.75
CA THR A 111 6.38 -20.77 3.17
C THR A 111 7.25 -21.79 2.43
N ALA A 112 8.31 -21.35 1.76
CA ALA A 112 9.33 -22.25 1.19
C ALA A 112 10.03 -23.09 2.27
N GLY A 113 10.34 -22.48 3.41
CA GLY A 113 10.92 -23.19 4.56
C GLY A 113 10.00 -24.26 5.16
N LEU A 114 8.69 -24.18 4.88
CA LEU A 114 7.69 -25.18 5.24
C LEU A 114 7.48 -26.26 4.16
N GLY A 115 8.23 -26.19 3.05
CA GLY A 115 8.13 -27.13 1.94
C GLY A 115 6.89 -26.98 1.07
N ARG A 116 6.20 -25.81 1.11
CA ARG A 116 4.96 -25.59 0.34
C ARG A 116 5.25 -25.03 -1.05
N VAL A 117 5.85 -23.85 -1.18
CA VAL A 117 6.13 -23.19 -2.45
C VAL A 117 7.61 -22.93 -2.65
N THR A 118 8.02 -22.71 -3.90
CA THR A 118 9.39 -22.31 -4.26
C THR A 118 9.39 -20.89 -4.83
N PRO A 119 9.96 -19.88 -4.14
CA PRO A 119 10.10 -18.55 -4.73
C PRO A 119 11.17 -18.54 -5.80
N ARG A 120 10.82 -18.07 -7.00
CA ARG A 120 11.73 -17.75 -8.10
C ARG A 120 11.88 -16.24 -8.17
N TRP A 121 13.11 -15.79 -8.00
CA TRP A 121 13.40 -14.35 -7.94
C TRP A 121 13.50 -13.76 -9.34
N LEU A 122 12.75 -12.69 -9.59
CA LEU A 122 12.88 -11.86 -10.77
C LEU A 122 13.90 -10.76 -10.48
N ASP A 123 14.74 -10.47 -11.48
CA ASP A 123 15.76 -9.41 -11.42
C ASP A 123 15.41 -8.30 -12.44
N PRO A 124 14.61 -7.29 -12.05
CA PRO A 124 14.33 -6.13 -12.90
C PRO A 124 15.62 -5.34 -13.21
N GLU A 125 15.66 -4.71 -14.38
CA GLU A 125 16.74 -3.80 -14.74
C GLU A 125 16.92 -2.68 -13.71
N PRO A 126 18.14 -2.19 -13.50
CA PRO A 126 18.41 -1.09 -12.58
C PRO A 126 17.54 0.15 -12.89
N GLY A 127 16.88 0.68 -11.86
CA GLY A 127 15.92 1.80 -12.01
C GLY A 127 14.57 1.44 -12.63
N GLY A 128 14.42 0.22 -13.12
CA GLY A 128 13.17 -0.32 -13.66
C GLY A 128 12.32 -1.00 -12.59
N GLY A 129 11.30 -1.72 -13.08
CA GLY A 129 10.39 -2.54 -12.27
C GLY A 129 9.99 -3.82 -13.00
N VAL A 130 9.02 -4.51 -12.46
CA VAL A 130 8.51 -5.74 -13.06
C VAL A 130 7.69 -5.40 -14.31
N THR A 131 8.15 -5.90 -15.45
CA THR A 131 7.47 -5.72 -16.74
C THR A 131 6.82 -7.04 -17.18
N PRO A 132 5.79 -7.00 -18.05
CA PRO A 132 5.20 -8.19 -18.64
C PRO A 132 6.22 -9.09 -19.34
N ASP A 133 7.21 -8.50 -20.03
CA ASP A 133 8.23 -9.28 -20.75
C ASP A 133 9.19 -10.01 -19.79
N LEU A 134 9.59 -9.36 -18.68
CA LEU A 134 10.36 -10.01 -17.62
C LEU A 134 9.62 -11.23 -17.06
N VAL A 135 8.31 -11.07 -16.83
CA VAL A 135 7.46 -12.16 -16.33
C VAL A 135 7.34 -13.28 -17.36
N ARG A 136 7.04 -12.97 -18.64
CA ARG A 136 6.94 -13.99 -19.72
C ARG A 136 8.22 -14.79 -19.84
N ALA A 137 9.38 -14.14 -19.74
CA ALA A 137 10.68 -14.82 -19.83
C ALA A 137 10.96 -15.77 -18.64
N ALA A 138 10.32 -15.56 -17.51
CA ALA A 138 10.49 -16.37 -16.29
C ALA A 138 9.42 -17.47 -16.14
N LEU A 139 8.39 -17.51 -17.01
CA LEU A 139 7.30 -18.48 -16.90
C LEU A 139 7.77 -19.90 -17.26
N THR A 140 7.34 -20.84 -16.44
CA THR A 140 7.41 -22.29 -16.65
C THR A 140 6.09 -22.91 -16.21
N GLU A 141 5.87 -24.19 -16.52
CA GLU A 141 4.61 -24.89 -16.20
C GLU A 141 4.33 -24.95 -14.69
N ASP A 142 5.36 -25.01 -13.85
CA ASP A 142 5.28 -25.08 -12.40
C ASP A 142 4.97 -23.74 -11.73
N VAL A 143 4.96 -22.62 -12.48
CA VAL A 143 4.61 -21.30 -11.91
C VAL A 143 3.12 -21.24 -11.64
N VAL A 144 2.76 -20.95 -10.39
CA VAL A 144 1.36 -20.86 -9.92
C VAL A 144 0.93 -19.44 -9.55
N ALA A 145 1.90 -18.55 -9.29
CA ALA A 145 1.60 -17.17 -8.92
C ALA A 145 2.73 -16.20 -9.26
N LEU A 146 2.36 -14.94 -9.44
CA LEU A 146 3.24 -13.77 -9.40
C LEU A 146 2.85 -12.91 -8.19
N SER A 147 3.83 -12.56 -7.35
CA SER A 147 3.64 -11.59 -6.26
C SER A 147 4.49 -10.35 -6.52
N VAL A 148 3.85 -9.18 -6.59
CA VAL A 148 4.49 -7.93 -7.02
C VAL A 148 3.90 -6.72 -6.28
N SER A 149 4.73 -5.70 -5.99
CA SER A 149 4.21 -4.40 -5.58
C SER A 149 3.65 -3.62 -6.77
N ALA A 150 2.47 -3.02 -6.61
CA ALA A 150 1.85 -2.16 -7.61
C ALA A 150 2.72 -0.94 -7.94
N VAL A 151 3.45 -0.45 -6.94
CA VAL A 151 4.42 0.64 -7.08
C VAL A 151 5.69 0.29 -6.31
N ASP A 152 6.84 0.34 -6.99
CA ASP A 152 8.15 0.12 -6.38
C ASP A 152 8.46 1.21 -5.35
N PHE A 153 8.74 0.79 -4.11
CA PHE A 153 8.95 1.68 -2.98
C PHE A 153 10.24 2.51 -3.06
N ARG A 154 11.17 2.12 -3.93
CA ARG A 154 12.46 2.78 -4.14
C ARG A 154 12.34 3.87 -5.20
N THR A 155 11.79 3.52 -6.36
CA THR A 155 11.80 4.36 -7.57
C THR A 155 10.46 4.98 -7.90
N GLY A 156 9.35 4.45 -7.35
CA GLY A 156 8.02 4.86 -7.76
C GLY A 156 7.58 4.26 -9.11
N PHE A 157 8.32 3.27 -9.64
CA PHE A 157 7.89 2.56 -10.85
C PHE A 157 6.49 1.96 -10.63
N ARG A 158 5.56 2.31 -11.51
CA ARG A 158 4.18 1.83 -11.54
C ARG A 158 4.10 0.59 -12.41
N ALA A 159 3.71 -0.54 -11.83
CA ALA A 159 3.52 -1.79 -12.55
C ALA A 159 2.31 -1.73 -13.48
N ASP A 160 2.45 -2.31 -14.67
CA ASP A 160 1.35 -2.55 -15.60
C ASP A 160 0.58 -3.80 -15.18
N LEU A 161 -0.38 -3.65 -14.26
CA LEU A 161 -1.13 -4.80 -13.71
C LEU A 161 -1.91 -5.55 -14.78
N ALA A 162 -2.49 -4.85 -15.76
CA ALA A 162 -3.20 -5.48 -16.88
C ALA A 162 -2.26 -6.32 -17.75
N GLY A 163 -1.11 -5.74 -18.14
CA GLY A 163 -0.08 -6.45 -18.89
C GLY A 163 0.54 -7.61 -18.11
N LEU A 164 0.69 -7.48 -16.78
CA LEU A 164 1.16 -8.57 -15.91
C LEU A 164 0.13 -9.71 -15.84
N ARG A 165 -1.16 -9.40 -15.72
CA ARG A 165 -2.24 -10.38 -15.78
C ARG A 165 -2.23 -11.12 -17.11
N GLU A 166 -2.11 -10.40 -18.23
CA GLU A 166 -1.99 -11.02 -19.55
C GLU A 166 -0.76 -11.93 -19.63
N ALA A 167 0.38 -11.46 -19.12
CA ALA A 167 1.64 -12.20 -19.18
C ALA A 167 1.58 -13.54 -18.43
N ILE A 168 1.00 -13.58 -17.22
CA ILE A 168 0.90 -14.81 -16.42
C ILE A 168 -0.25 -15.73 -16.85
N GLY A 169 -1.18 -15.21 -17.66
CA GLY A 169 -2.36 -15.97 -18.12
C GLY A 169 -3.46 -16.14 -17.06
N PRO A 170 -4.57 -16.79 -17.43
CA PRO A 170 -5.77 -16.85 -16.59
C PRO A 170 -5.66 -17.81 -15.40
N ASP A 171 -4.76 -18.79 -15.43
CA ASP A 171 -4.74 -19.90 -14.46
C ASP A 171 -3.83 -19.66 -13.25
N ARG A 172 -3.01 -18.60 -13.27
CA ARG A 172 -2.06 -18.26 -12.21
C ARG A 172 -2.56 -17.09 -11.38
N LEU A 173 -2.24 -17.09 -10.08
CA LEU A 173 -2.63 -15.99 -9.19
C LEU A 173 -1.73 -14.76 -9.41
N LEU A 174 -2.34 -13.58 -9.42
CA LEU A 174 -1.67 -12.29 -9.32
C LEU A 174 -1.91 -11.72 -7.91
N VAL A 175 -0.86 -11.72 -7.09
CA VAL A 175 -0.87 -11.16 -5.73
C VAL A 175 -0.19 -9.79 -5.76
N VAL A 176 -0.91 -8.75 -5.38
CA VAL A 176 -0.45 -7.35 -5.49
C VAL A 176 -0.35 -6.70 -4.12
N ASP A 177 0.85 -6.26 -3.76
CA ASP A 177 1.05 -5.31 -2.66
C ASP A 177 0.76 -3.89 -3.16
N ALA A 178 -0.37 -3.34 -2.75
CA ALA A 178 -0.87 -2.02 -3.16
C ALA A 178 -0.49 -0.89 -2.20
N ILE A 179 0.33 -1.15 -1.17
CA ILE A 179 0.60 -0.20 -0.08
C ILE A 179 1.21 1.14 -0.55
N GLN A 180 1.87 1.18 -1.71
CA GLN A 180 2.43 2.41 -2.28
C GLN A 180 1.55 3.05 -3.35
N ALA A 181 0.36 2.49 -3.61
CA ALA A 181 -0.51 2.92 -4.70
C ALA A 181 -1.95 3.19 -4.24
N PHE A 182 -2.51 2.35 -3.35
CA PHE A 182 -3.94 2.39 -3.01
C PHE A 182 -4.32 3.73 -2.38
N GLY A 183 -5.33 4.37 -2.97
CA GLY A 183 -5.79 5.71 -2.57
C GLY A 183 -4.97 6.88 -3.15
N ALA A 184 -3.87 6.60 -3.88
CA ALA A 184 -3.00 7.63 -4.46
C ALA A 184 -2.69 7.42 -5.95
N ALA A 185 -3.04 6.29 -6.52
CA ALA A 185 -2.91 5.98 -7.94
C ALA A 185 -4.09 5.12 -8.42
N GLU A 186 -4.65 5.45 -9.56
CA GLU A 186 -5.69 4.66 -10.21
C GLU A 186 -5.05 3.48 -10.92
N LEU A 187 -5.41 2.26 -10.49
CA LEU A 187 -4.93 1.01 -11.06
C LEU A 187 -6.10 0.04 -11.24
N PRO A 188 -6.05 -0.86 -12.24
CA PRO A 188 -7.09 -1.86 -12.46
C PRO A 188 -6.97 -2.99 -11.43
N TRP A 189 -7.44 -2.76 -10.20
CA TRP A 189 -7.33 -3.71 -9.10
C TRP A 189 -8.05 -5.03 -9.37
N ASP A 190 -9.11 -5.02 -10.17
CA ASP A 190 -9.88 -6.18 -10.62
C ASP A 190 -9.07 -7.17 -11.47
N THR A 191 -7.90 -6.78 -11.98
CA THR A 191 -6.98 -7.67 -12.67
C THR A 191 -6.20 -8.59 -11.73
N ALA A 192 -6.12 -8.24 -10.45
CA ALA A 192 -5.41 -9.02 -9.44
C ALA A 192 -6.34 -10.02 -8.73
N ASP A 193 -5.80 -11.18 -8.35
CA ASP A 193 -6.54 -12.15 -7.54
C ASP A 193 -6.51 -11.82 -6.05
N VAL A 194 -5.41 -11.23 -5.61
CA VAL A 194 -5.25 -10.72 -4.25
C VAL A 194 -4.66 -9.33 -4.31
N VAL A 195 -5.33 -8.35 -3.69
CA VAL A 195 -4.80 -7.02 -3.45
C VAL A 195 -4.67 -6.83 -1.95
N VAL A 196 -3.51 -6.39 -1.48
CA VAL A 196 -3.31 -6.05 -0.06
C VAL A 196 -2.84 -4.61 0.08
N ALA A 197 -3.37 -3.88 1.05
CA ALA A 197 -2.93 -2.53 1.36
C ALA A 197 -2.92 -2.26 2.86
N GLY A 198 -2.11 -1.29 3.27
CA GLY A 198 -2.08 -0.76 4.64
C GLY A 198 -2.43 0.73 4.66
N GLY A 199 -3.13 1.17 5.69
CA GLY A 199 -3.63 2.54 5.78
C GLY A 199 -2.63 3.57 6.31
N GLN A 200 -1.46 3.17 6.80
CA GLN A 200 -0.51 4.07 7.46
C GLN A 200 0.32 4.96 6.52
N LYS A 201 0.18 4.83 5.21
CA LYS A 201 0.92 5.63 4.22
C LYS A 201 -0.01 6.60 3.49
N TRP A 202 -0.36 6.31 2.26
CA TRP A 202 -1.13 7.21 1.38
C TRP A 202 -2.58 7.42 1.83
N LEU A 203 -3.21 6.43 2.46
CA LEU A 203 -4.54 6.55 3.04
C LEU A 203 -4.57 7.40 4.33
N ARG A 204 -3.44 7.54 5.01
CA ARG A 204 -3.30 8.40 6.20
C ARG A 204 -4.27 8.04 7.34
N ALA A 205 -4.52 6.74 7.50
CA ALA A 205 -5.42 6.19 8.50
C ALA A 205 -4.73 5.81 9.83
N GLY A 206 -3.40 5.94 9.89
CA GLY A 206 -2.60 5.47 11.03
C GLY A 206 -2.25 3.98 10.96
N TRP A 207 -1.59 3.49 12.00
CA TRP A 207 -1.15 2.10 12.13
C TRP A 207 -2.29 1.15 12.46
N ALA A 208 -2.05 -0.14 12.25
CA ALA A 208 -3.01 -1.23 12.47
C ALA A 208 -4.30 -1.11 11.62
N THR A 209 -4.18 -0.53 10.44
CA THR A 209 -5.24 -0.39 9.45
C THR A 209 -4.79 -0.98 8.13
N GLY A 210 -5.65 -1.74 7.47
CA GLY A 210 -5.38 -2.37 6.20
C GLY A 210 -6.51 -3.29 5.77
N PHE A 211 -6.38 -3.85 4.57
CA PHE A 211 -7.36 -4.78 4.02
C PHE A 211 -6.71 -5.69 2.98
N ALA A 212 -7.44 -6.75 2.62
CA ALA A 212 -7.21 -7.52 1.41
C ALA A 212 -8.50 -7.67 0.61
N THR A 213 -8.35 -7.76 -0.73
CA THR A 213 -9.41 -8.29 -1.59
C THR A 213 -8.98 -9.61 -2.19
N LEU A 214 -9.93 -10.52 -2.39
CA LEU A 214 -9.74 -11.84 -2.95
C LEU A 214 -10.70 -12.06 -4.12
N SER A 215 -10.20 -12.43 -5.30
CA SER A 215 -11.05 -12.89 -6.39
C SER A 215 -11.72 -14.24 -6.06
N ASP A 216 -12.75 -14.64 -6.80
CA ASP A 216 -13.33 -15.99 -6.67
C ASP A 216 -12.25 -17.08 -6.83
N ARG A 217 -11.31 -16.91 -7.78
CA ARG A 217 -10.17 -17.83 -7.93
C ARG A 217 -9.29 -17.87 -6.67
N ALA A 218 -8.99 -16.73 -6.06
CA ALA A 218 -8.22 -16.71 -4.82
C ALA A 218 -8.97 -17.40 -3.68
N LEU A 219 -10.29 -17.21 -3.57
CA LEU A 219 -11.13 -17.90 -2.61
C LEU A 219 -11.17 -19.43 -2.82
N GLU A 220 -11.10 -19.90 -4.07
CA GLU A 220 -11.07 -21.33 -4.42
C GLU A 220 -9.69 -21.94 -4.22
N THR A 221 -8.63 -21.20 -4.51
CA THR A 221 -7.25 -21.74 -4.57
C THR A 221 -6.52 -21.66 -3.24
N LEU A 222 -6.74 -20.57 -2.48
CA LEU A 222 -5.96 -20.29 -1.28
C LEU A 222 -6.60 -20.92 -0.03
N GLU A 223 -5.84 -21.77 0.65
CA GLU A 223 -6.24 -22.30 1.94
C GLU A 223 -6.20 -21.21 3.02
N PRO A 224 -7.22 -21.08 3.85
CA PRO A 224 -7.24 -20.11 4.94
C PRO A 224 -6.46 -20.61 6.18
N VAL A 225 -5.17 -20.89 6.01
CA VAL A 225 -4.30 -21.52 7.04
C VAL A 225 -4.23 -20.72 8.33
N LEU A 226 -4.35 -19.40 8.24
CA LEU A 226 -4.32 -18.50 9.41
C LEU A 226 -5.71 -18.13 9.90
N ALA A 227 -6.80 -18.75 9.38
CA ALA A 227 -8.15 -18.47 9.84
C ALA A 227 -8.25 -18.70 11.35
N GLY A 228 -8.78 -17.71 12.05
CA GLY A 228 -9.11 -17.84 13.46
C GLY A 228 -10.62 -17.98 13.68
N TRP A 229 -11.07 -17.79 14.91
CA TRP A 229 -12.45 -18.00 15.29
C TRP A 229 -13.46 -17.07 14.57
N THR A 230 -13.03 -15.89 14.10
CA THR A 230 -13.85 -14.99 13.29
C THR A 230 -13.83 -15.32 11.80
N GLY A 231 -12.92 -16.19 11.37
CA GLY A 231 -12.75 -16.60 9.98
C GLY A 231 -13.55 -17.84 9.56
N VAL A 232 -14.46 -18.32 10.41
CA VAL A 232 -15.28 -19.50 10.15
C VAL A 232 -16.72 -19.13 9.83
N ALA A 233 -17.43 -20.04 9.17
CA ALA A 233 -18.88 -19.94 9.03
C ALA A 233 -19.52 -19.96 10.41
N GLU A 234 -20.55 -19.14 10.62
CA GLU A 234 -21.27 -19.07 11.91
C GLU A 234 -20.37 -18.74 13.11
N ALA A 235 -19.42 -17.80 12.93
CA ALA A 235 -18.43 -17.38 13.94
C ALA A 235 -19.03 -16.99 15.33
N GLY A 236 -20.33 -16.71 15.40
CA GLY A 236 -21.06 -16.44 16.65
C GLY A 236 -21.60 -17.67 17.35
N LEU A 237 -21.49 -18.88 16.79
CA LEU A 237 -21.99 -20.11 17.36
C LEU A 237 -20.92 -20.82 18.19
N PHE A 238 -21.09 -20.84 19.52
CA PHE A 238 -20.15 -21.46 20.47
C PHE A 238 -20.68 -22.79 20.97
N ASP A 239 -20.76 -23.79 20.09
CA ASP A 239 -21.32 -25.13 20.36
C ASP A 239 -20.26 -26.20 20.64
N GLY A 240 -18.97 -25.82 20.60
CA GLY A 240 -17.81 -26.71 20.79
C GLY A 240 -17.45 -27.55 19.56
N ALA A 241 -18.13 -27.32 18.41
CA ALA A 241 -17.76 -27.95 17.14
C ALA A 241 -16.73 -27.10 16.36
N GLU A 242 -16.01 -27.76 15.45
CA GLU A 242 -15.18 -27.06 14.45
C GLU A 242 -16.07 -26.69 13.25
N HIS A 243 -16.15 -25.39 12.98
CA HIS A 243 -16.91 -24.87 11.84
C HIS A 243 -15.98 -24.69 10.62
N PRO A 244 -16.49 -24.93 9.39
CA PRO A 244 -15.69 -24.73 8.18
C PRO A 244 -15.31 -23.24 8.02
N PRO A 245 -14.25 -22.94 7.25
CA PRO A 245 -13.89 -21.55 6.92
C PRO A 245 -15.06 -20.81 6.29
N ALA A 246 -15.15 -19.51 6.53
CA ALA A 246 -16.14 -18.65 5.89
C ALA A 246 -16.08 -18.78 4.36
N PRO A 247 -17.22 -18.72 3.64
CA PRO A 247 -17.27 -18.91 2.19
C PRO A 247 -16.76 -17.69 1.40
N ASP A 248 -16.44 -16.61 2.08
CA ASP A 248 -16.03 -15.31 1.53
C ASP A 248 -14.63 -14.89 2.04
N ALA A 249 -14.20 -13.67 1.73
CA ALA A 249 -12.91 -13.16 2.17
C ALA A 249 -12.76 -13.07 3.70
N GLY A 250 -13.87 -13.09 4.44
CA GLY A 250 -13.87 -13.18 5.89
C GLY A 250 -13.08 -14.37 6.44
N ARG A 251 -12.88 -15.43 5.63
CA ARG A 251 -12.01 -16.59 5.98
C ARG A 251 -10.56 -16.22 6.34
N TRP A 252 -10.12 -15.01 5.98
CA TRP A 252 -8.79 -14.51 6.37
C TRP A 252 -8.82 -13.75 7.70
N SER A 253 -9.96 -13.63 8.35
CA SER A 253 -10.04 -13.05 9.69
C SER A 253 -9.47 -14.01 10.74
N ILE A 254 -8.59 -13.48 11.58
CA ILE A 254 -7.98 -14.23 12.70
C ILE A 254 -8.80 -13.98 13.97
N THR A 255 -9.15 -12.72 14.19
CA THR A 255 -9.92 -12.26 15.35
C THR A 255 -10.51 -10.88 15.04
N ASN A 256 -11.37 -10.37 15.91
CA ASN A 256 -11.91 -9.02 15.79
C ASN A 256 -10.78 -7.98 15.73
N LEU A 257 -10.89 -7.03 14.82
CA LEU A 257 -10.01 -5.87 14.79
C LEU A 257 -10.41 -4.87 15.89
N SER A 258 -9.52 -3.96 16.22
CA SER A 258 -9.85 -2.87 17.13
C SER A 258 -10.89 -1.94 16.49
N PRO A 259 -12.06 -1.73 17.10
CA PRO A 259 -13.05 -0.77 16.59
C PRO A 259 -12.51 0.65 16.47
N VAL A 260 -11.55 1.00 17.31
CA VAL A 260 -10.90 2.32 17.31
C VAL A 260 -10.09 2.53 16.02
N THR A 261 -9.30 1.52 15.62
CA THR A 261 -8.55 1.59 14.35
C THR A 261 -9.46 1.44 13.14
N ALA A 262 -10.53 0.64 13.24
CA ALA A 262 -11.53 0.53 12.18
C ALA A 262 -12.26 1.86 11.94
N ALA A 263 -12.57 2.63 12.99
CA ALA A 263 -13.16 3.96 12.86
C ALA A 263 -12.22 4.94 12.15
N ALA A 264 -10.94 4.96 12.51
CA ALA A 264 -9.93 5.77 11.81
C ALA A 264 -9.81 5.38 10.33
N PHE A 265 -9.83 4.08 10.06
CA PHE A 265 -9.73 3.56 8.69
C PHE A 265 -10.95 3.92 7.84
N ALA A 266 -12.16 3.76 8.40
CA ALA A 266 -13.41 4.18 7.75
C ALA A 266 -13.38 5.66 7.38
N ALA A 267 -12.98 6.54 8.31
CA ALA A 267 -12.89 7.98 8.07
C ALA A 267 -11.86 8.34 6.98
N ALA A 268 -10.72 7.66 6.96
CA ALA A 268 -9.69 7.89 5.96
C ALA A 268 -10.10 7.41 4.55
N LEU A 269 -10.74 6.25 4.45
CA LEU A 269 -11.26 5.71 3.19
C LEU A 269 -12.40 6.58 2.63
N ASP A 270 -13.33 7.03 3.48
CA ASP A 270 -14.40 7.95 3.11
C ASP A 270 -13.84 9.27 2.56
N LEU A 271 -12.75 9.80 3.16
CA LEU A 271 -12.10 11.00 2.68
C LEU A 271 -11.52 10.81 1.26
N VAL A 272 -10.90 9.65 0.97
CA VAL A 272 -10.41 9.31 -0.36
C VAL A 272 -11.57 9.15 -1.36
N GLU A 273 -12.65 8.44 -0.98
CA GLU A 273 -13.80 8.21 -1.83
C GLU A 273 -14.48 9.53 -2.25
N ARG A 274 -14.71 10.44 -1.28
CA ARG A 274 -15.30 11.77 -1.54
C ARG A 274 -14.49 12.65 -2.48
N HIS A 275 -13.16 12.51 -2.47
CA HIS A 275 -12.27 13.35 -3.29
C HIS A 275 -11.77 12.66 -4.56
N THR A 276 -12.09 11.41 -4.77
CA THR A 276 -11.70 10.50 -5.85
C THR A 276 -10.20 10.24 -5.97
N VAL A 277 -9.84 9.00 -6.27
CA VAL A 277 -8.43 8.59 -6.42
C VAL A 277 -7.77 9.35 -7.58
N GLY A 278 -8.49 9.55 -8.70
CA GLY A 278 -7.95 10.26 -9.87
C GLY A 278 -7.58 11.72 -9.58
N ALA A 279 -8.40 12.44 -8.79
CA ALA A 279 -8.07 13.82 -8.40
C ALA A 279 -6.88 13.87 -7.43
N ILE A 280 -6.77 12.88 -6.52
CA ILE A 280 -5.63 12.73 -5.60
C ILE A 280 -4.37 12.41 -6.40
N GLU A 281 -4.42 11.46 -7.34
CA GLU A 281 -3.29 11.09 -8.21
C GLU A 281 -2.80 12.29 -9.03
N ALA A 282 -3.71 13.05 -9.63
CA ALA A 282 -3.37 14.24 -10.41
C ALA A 282 -2.59 15.26 -9.56
N ALA A 283 -3.04 15.53 -8.33
CA ALA A 283 -2.36 16.45 -7.43
C ALA A 283 -0.98 15.95 -6.97
N VAL A 284 -0.84 14.63 -6.73
CA VAL A 284 0.46 14.00 -6.42
C VAL A 284 1.39 14.08 -7.64
N ALA A 285 0.90 13.77 -8.84
CA ALA A 285 1.68 13.79 -10.07
C ALA A 285 2.19 15.20 -10.41
N GLU A 286 1.35 16.24 -10.22
CA GLU A 286 1.74 17.66 -10.35
C GLU A 286 2.94 17.95 -9.43
N ARG A 287 2.83 17.60 -8.16
CA ARG A 287 3.88 17.87 -7.17
C ARG A 287 5.17 17.11 -7.44
N VAL A 288 5.08 15.84 -7.85
CA VAL A 288 6.24 15.05 -8.26
C VAL A 288 6.91 15.67 -9.50
N GLY A 289 6.13 16.18 -10.45
CA GLY A 289 6.64 16.88 -11.63
C GLY A 289 7.43 18.12 -11.26
N GLU A 290 6.87 19.01 -10.45
CA GLU A 290 7.54 20.25 -10.01
C GLU A 290 8.83 19.95 -9.22
N LEU A 291 8.79 19.02 -8.27
CA LEU A 291 9.96 18.60 -7.51
C LEU A 291 11.04 17.98 -8.41
N THR A 292 10.65 17.28 -9.48
CA THR A 292 11.59 16.74 -10.49
C THR A 292 12.34 17.86 -11.19
N GLU A 293 11.65 18.93 -11.60
CA GLU A 293 12.28 20.07 -12.27
C GLU A 293 13.19 20.84 -11.30
N VAL A 294 12.79 21.01 -10.04
CA VAL A 294 13.65 21.61 -9.02
C VAL A 294 14.95 20.80 -8.84
N VAL A 295 14.84 19.48 -8.65
CA VAL A 295 16.02 18.62 -8.46
C VAL A 295 16.95 18.70 -9.67
N ARG A 296 16.41 18.68 -10.91
CA ARG A 296 17.20 18.82 -12.14
C ARG A 296 17.90 20.16 -12.25
N ALA A 297 17.22 21.24 -11.90
CA ALA A 297 17.77 22.61 -11.96
C ALA A 297 19.02 22.78 -11.07
N TYR A 298 19.11 21.99 -9.99
CA TYR A 298 20.27 21.97 -9.10
C TYR A 298 21.22 20.79 -9.36
N GLY A 299 21.22 20.22 -10.57
CA GLY A 299 22.16 19.18 -11.00
C GLY A 299 21.88 17.79 -10.46
N GLY A 300 20.72 17.56 -9.83
CA GLY A 300 20.34 16.24 -9.36
C GLY A 300 20.00 15.28 -10.51
N GLN A 301 20.36 14.02 -10.34
CA GLN A 301 20.05 12.93 -11.27
C GLN A 301 18.84 12.14 -10.78
N ILE A 302 17.83 12.03 -11.65
CA ILE A 302 16.58 11.33 -11.33
C ILE A 302 16.77 9.83 -11.55
N LEU A 303 16.41 9.04 -10.51
CA LEU A 303 16.43 7.58 -10.52
C LEU A 303 15.03 6.97 -10.75
N SER A 304 13.98 7.76 -10.53
CA SER A 304 12.61 7.38 -10.81
C SER A 304 12.31 7.38 -12.31
N PRO A 305 11.32 6.60 -12.78
CA PRO A 305 10.85 6.70 -14.16
C PRO A 305 10.45 8.14 -14.50
N THR A 306 10.93 8.63 -15.65
CA THR A 306 10.58 9.97 -16.16
C THR A 306 9.27 9.98 -16.94
N ASP A 307 8.85 8.82 -17.47
CA ASP A 307 7.56 8.63 -18.12
C ASP A 307 6.43 8.69 -17.07
N PRO A 308 5.49 9.66 -17.16
CA PRO A 308 4.38 9.76 -16.23
C PRO A 308 3.50 8.53 -16.15
N ALA A 309 3.35 7.77 -17.25
CA ALA A 309 2.56 6.53 -17.29
C ALA A 309 3.18 5.41 -16.43
N ARG A 310 4.50 5.47 -16.21
CA ARG A 310 5.27 4.49 -15.42
C ARG A 310 5.68 5.00 -14.05
N ARG A 311 5.21 6.17 -13.65
CA ARG A 311 5.58 6.84 -12.40
C ARG A 311 4.36 7.02 -11.50
N ALA A 312 4.54 6.72 -10.22
CA ALA A 312 3.58 7.07 -9.15
C ALA A 312 4.14 8.19 -8.25
N GLY A 313 3.63 8.32 -7.05
CA GLY A 313 3.89 9.41 -6.11
C GLY A 313 5.29 9.46 -5.46
N ILE A 314 6.29 8.78 -6.03
CA ILE A 314 7.65 8.68 -5.47
C ILE A 314 8.67 9.25 -6.47
N LEU A 315 9.56 10.11 -5.99
CA LEU A 315 10.70 10.66 -6.71
C LEU A 315 11.99 10.31 -5.98
N SER A 316 12.81 9.46 -6.58
CA SER A 316 14.16 9.14 -6.09
C SER A 316 15.21 9.81 -6.95
N PHE A 317 16.28 10.32 -6.33
CA PHE A 317 17.33 11.07 -7.00
C PHE A 317 18.64 11.00 -6.22
N THR A 318 19.72 11.36 -6.90
CA THR A 318 21.03 11.63 -6.32
C THR A 318 21.48 13.04 -6.66
N VAL A 319 22.40 13.61 -5.90
CA VAL A 319 23.15 14.81 -6.27
C VAL A 319 24.59 14.37 -6.49
N PRO A 320 25.11 14.40 -7.75
CA PRO A 320 26.42 13.86 -8.07
C PRO A 320 27.53 14.47 -7.22
N GLY A 321 28.41 13.62 -6.69
CA GLY A 321 29.53 14.04 -5.87
C GLY A 321 29.20 14.38 -4.41
N LEU A 322 27.93 14.32 -4.01
CA LEU A 322 27.50 14.61 -2.64
C LEU A 322 26.96 13.35 -1.93
N ASP A 323 27.30 13.23 -0.65
CA ASP A 323 26.71 12.21 0.24
C ASP A 323 25.23 12.54 0.47
N PRO A 324 24.30 11.57 0.31
CA PRO A 324 22.88 11.76 0.58
C PRO A 324 22.58 12.35 1.97
N ALA A 325 23.39 12.02 3.00
CA ALA A 325 23.22 12.57 4.33
C ALA A 325 23.53 14.07 4.42
N LEU A 326 24.50 14.56 3.64
CA LEU A 326 24.79 15.99 3.54
C LEU A 326 23.67 16.75 2.84
N VAL A 327 23.16 16.20 1.74
CA VAL A 327 22.02 16.78 1.02
C VAL A 327 20.79 16.83 1.93
N ALA A 328 20.51 15.74 2.65
CA ALA A 328 19.41 15.70 3.60
C ALA A 328 19.56 16.73 4.74
N LYS A 329 20.78 16.96 5.22
CA LYS A 329 21.04 17.97 6.25
C LYS A 329 20.70 19.38 5.76
N ALA A 330 21.07 19.73 4.54
CA ALA A 330 20.73 21.00 3.92
C ALA A 330 19.20 21.15 3.73
N LEU A 331 18.53 20.10 3.24
CA LEU A 331 17.08 20.06 3.11
C LEU A 331 16.37 20.20 4.47
N HIS A 332 16.87 19.53 5.52
CA HIS A 332 16.30 19.65 6.87
C HIS A 332 16.43 21.08 7.44
N ALA A 333 17.48 21.82 7.09
CA ALA A 333 17.64 23.22 7.49
C ALA A 333 16.51 24.12 6.95
N GLU A 334 15.96 23.77 5.79
CA GLU A 334 14.80 24.43 5.16
C GLU A 334 13.45 23.79 5.54
N GLY A 335 13.46 22.89 6.54
CA GLY A 335 12.26 22.21 7.03
C GLY A 335 11.72 21.14 6.09
N VAL A 336 12.52 20.64 5.14
CA VAL A 336 12.15 19.54 4.23
C VAL A 336 12.56 18.20 4.84
N THR A 337 11.65 17.23 4.86
CA THR A 337 11.88 15.88 5.40
C THR A 337 11.88 14.86 4.26
N PRO A 338 13.03 14.49 3.67
CA PRO A 338 13.14 13.39 2.69
C PRO A 338 13.28 12.04 3.39
N THR A 339 13.13 10.94 2.64
CA THR A 339 13.74 9.66 3.03
C THR A 339 15.20 9.65 2.57
N VAL A 340 16.13 9.32 3.48
CA VAL A 340 17.55 9.13 3.17
C VAL A 340 17.84 7.65 2.99
N ARG A 341 18.56 7.29 1.91
CA ARG A 341 19.07 5.96 1.62
C ARG A 341 20.59 6.00 1.53
N ALA A 342 21.23 4.85 1.49
CA ALA A 342 22.69 4.75 1.44
C ALA A 342 23.31 5.47 0.20
N ASP A 343 22.58 5.47 -0.92
CA ASP A 343 23.05 5.95 -2.22
C ASP A 343 22.15 7.01 -2.86
N SER A 344 21.05 7.39 -2.21
CA SER A 344 20.04 8.26 -2.83
C SER A 344 19.14 8.95 -1.80
N LEU A 345 18.37 9.92 -2.27
CA LEU A 345 17.25 10.52 -1.54
C LEU A 345 15.96 10.17 -2.23
N ARG A 346 14.87 10.18 -1.45
CA ARG A 346 13.54 9.94 -1.96
C ARG A 346 12.58 11.01 -1.42
N PHE A 347 11.86 11.67 -2.32
CA PHE A 347 10.67 12.44 -2.01
C PHE A 347 9.42 11.63 -2.33
N SER A 348 8.43 11.75 -1.50
CA SER A 348 7.11 11.20 -1.71
C SER A 348 6.07 12.20 -1.22
N PRO A 349 5.71 13.19 -2.06
CA PRO A 349 4.69 14.18 -1.74
C PRO A 349 3.31 13.53 -1.74
N HIS A 350 2.41 14.07 -0.92
CA HIS A 350 0.99 13.71 -0.89
C HIS A 350 0.16 14.79 -1.61
N ALA A 351 -1.10 14.51 -1.95
CA ALA A 351 -2.01 15.49 -2.55
C ALA A 351 -2.25 16.74 -1.67
N SER A 352 -1.96 16.66 -0.37
CA SER A 352 -2.00 17.79 0.56
C SER A 352 -0.68 18.57 0.64
N THR A 353 0.38 18.14 -0.05
CA THR A 353 1.68 18.83 -0.03
C THR A 353 1.56 20.14 -0.80
N PRO A 354 1.79 21.31 -0.16
CA PRO A 354 1.59 22.59 -0.82
C PRO A 354 2.74 22.94 -1.76
N PRO A 355 2.51 23.86 -2.74
CA PRO A 355 3.53 24.24 -3.75
C PRO A 355 4.82 24.82 -3.17
N GLU A 356 4.74 25.57 -2.07
CA GLU A 356 5.89 26.17 -1.42
C GLU A 356 6.98 25.17 -0.97
N VAL A 357 6.70 23.88 -0.98
CA VAL A 357 7.73 22.86 -0.76
C VAL A 357 8.83 22.92 -1.81
N CYS A 358 8.50 23.31 -3.03
CA CYS A 358 9.48 23.46 -4.12
C CYS A 358 10.51 24.55 -3.82
N ASP A 359 10.08 25.69 -3.27
CA ASP A 359 10.97 26.78 -2.88
C ASP A 359 11.90 26.34 -1.74
N ARG A 360 11.39 25.60 -0.75
CA ARG A 360 12.19 25.04 0.34
C ARG A 360 13.24 24.04 -0.16
N VAL A 361 12.85 23.15 -1.09
CA VAL A 361 13.78 22.19 -1.71
C VAL A 361 14.84 22.93 -2.52
N ALA A 362 14.47 23.96 -3.28
CA ALA A 362 15.40 24.78 -4.04
C ALA A 362 16.40 25.48 -3.11
N ALA A 363 15.95 26.08 -2.00
CA ALA A 363 16.82 26.72 -1.02
C ALA A 363 17.82 25.74 -0.42
N GLY A 364 17.36 24.54 0.01
CA GLY A 364 18.22 23.52 0.58
C GLY A 364 19.25 22.97 -0.40
N LEU A 365 18.89 22.80 -1.68
CA LEU A 365 19.83 22.35 -2.72
C LEU A 365 20.81 23.45 -3.12
N SER A 366 20.38 24.72 -3.15
CA SER A 366 21.25 25.87 -3.44
C SER A 366 22.38 26.00 -2.43
N ALA A 367 22.11 25.78 -1.15
CA ALA A 367 23.10 25.85 -0.07
C ALA A 367 24.24 24.82 -0.17
N LEU A 368 24.15 23.86 -1.10
CA LEU A 368 25.20 22.84 -1.33
C LEU A 368 26.22 23.26 -2.39
N GLY A 369 25.95 24.34 -3.15
CA GLY A 369 26.81 24.85 -4.20
C GLY A 369 27.75 25.98 -3.76
N ASP A 370 27.53 26.48 -2.52
CA ASP A 370 28.38 27.48 -1.87
C ASP A 370 29.42 26.79 -0.96
#